data_bad2634d298d6609df6b41cb6632f1ce
#
_entry.id   bad2634d298d6609df6b41cb6632f1ce
#
_cell.length_a   1.000
_cell.length_b   1.000
_cell.length_c   1.000
_cell.angle_alpha   90.00
_cell.angle_beta   90.00
_cell.angle_gamma   90.00
#
_symmetry.space_group_name_H-M   'P 1'
#
loop_
_entity.id
_entity.type
_entity.pdbx_description
1 polymer ?
#
loop_
_entity_poly.entity_id
_entity_poly.type
_entity_poly.pdbx_seq_one_letter_code
_entity_poly.pdbx_strand_id
1 'polypeptide(L)'
;NYMIKSLVRRKIFEPFFVHKNRSIKLKYWRELERTQYLPEEVLMQKQWERVNEILRFAYNKNSFYKDRFDKVGIKPEDIKTKDDFMKLPVLTKEEIRQNTQAMISKGFDTKSLLKFKAGGSTGKSLELYITEECSEMRNACARRHDRWAGWEVGEPIGAIWGNPVLPKDLKSKLRDRLLQPFIFLDTM
;
A
#
# COMPACT_ATOMS: atom_id res chain seq x y z
N ASN A 1 8.73 -30.70 11.91
CA ASN A 1 9.72 -29.68 12.20
C ASN A 1 9.28 -28.34 11.61
N TYR A 2 8.89 -27.42 12.47
CA TYR A 2 8.27 -26.14 12.12
C TYR A 2 9.23 -25.24 11.32
N MET A 3 10.46 -25.12 11.76
CA MET A 3 11.50 -24.31 11.11
C MET A 3 11.77 -24.70 9.65
N ILE A 4 11.79 -26.00 9.36
CA ILE A 4 12.00 -26.49 7.97
C ILE A 4 10.83 -26.05 7.08
N LYS A 5 9.58 -26.15 7.56
CA LYS A 5 8.40 -25.73 6.80
C LYS A 5 8.41 -24.24 6.49
N SER A 6 8.78 -23.41 7.46
CA SER A 6 8.91 -21.97 7.28
C SER A 6 10.03 -21.64 6.29
N LEU A 7 11.19 -22.28 6.40
CA LEU A 7 12.29 -22.10 5.47
C LEU A 7 11.92 -22.46 4.02
N VAL A 8 11.24 -23.59 3.82
CA VAL A 8 10.77 -24.05 2.50
C VAL A 8 9.77 -23.03 1.91
N ARG A 9 8.83 -22.54 2.72
CA ARG A 9 7.90 -21.50 2.28
C ARG A 9 8.64 -20.25 1.82
N ARG A 10 9.56 -19.75 2.60
CA ARG A 10 10.33 -18.53 2.33
C ARG A 10 11.23 -18.64 1.11
N LYS A 11 11.93 -19.78 0.96
CA LYS A 11 12.98 -19.94 -0.06
C LYS A 11 12.49 -20.53 -1.37
N ILE A 12 11.39 -21.28 -1.37
CA ILE A 12 10.87 -21.99 -2.54
C ILE A 12 9.49 -21.49 -2.94
N PHE A 13 8.49 -21.62 -2.07
CA PHE A 13 7.12 -21.32 -2.45
C PHE A 13 6.87 -19.83 -2.70
N GLU A 14 7.35 -18.95 -1.82
CA GLU A 14 7.15 -17.52 -1.97
C GLU A 14 7.78 -16.97 -3.26
N PRO A 15 9.08 -17.22 -3.57
CA PRO A 15 9.68 -16.79 -4.83
C PRO A 15 8.97 -17.36 -6.06
N PHE A 16 8.55 -18.63 -6.02
CA PHE A 16 7.83 -19.27 -7.10
C PHE A 16 6.50 -18.57 -7.40
N PHE A 17 5.68 -18.31 -6.38
CA PHE A 17 4.39 -17.64 -6.56
C PHE A 17 4.54 -16.17 -6.97
N VAL A 18 5.53 -15.47 -6.43
CA VAL A 18 5.85 -14.09 -6.83
C VAL A 18 6.25 -14.04 -8.30
N HIS A 19 7.10 -14.95 -8.75
CA HIS A 19 7.51 -15.05 -10.15
C HIS A 19 6.32 -15.40 -11.06
N LYS A 20 5.54 -16.44 -10.69
CA LYS A 20 4.35 -16.88 -11.44
C LYS A 20 3.32 -15.76 -11.61
N ASN A 21 3.10 -14.95 -10.59
CA ASN A 21 2.13 -13.86 -10.60
C ASN A 21 2.73 -12.54 -11.12
N ARG A 22 3.99 -12.53 -11.56
CA ARG A 22 4.74 -11.31 -11.97
C ARG A 22 4.70 -10.20 -10.91
N SER A 23 4.60 -10.58 -9.64
CA SER A 23 4.53 -9.64 -8.53
C SER A 23 5.86 -8.95 -8.30
N ILE A 24 5.82 -7.64 -8.14
CA ILE A 24 6.99 -6.81 -7.85
C ILE A 24 7.24 -6.63 -6.34
N LYS A 25 6.38 -7.23 -5.51
CA LYS A 25 6.42 -7.13 -4.05
C LYS A 25 7.79 -7.44 -3.44
N LEU A 26 8.46 -8.49 -3.90
CA LEU A 26 9.79 -8.86 -3.38
C LEU A 26 10.86 -7.84 -3.74
N LYS A 27 10.75 -7.18 -4.90
CA LYS A 27 11.66 -6.09 -5.30
C LYS A 27 11.54 -4.92 -4.32
N TYR A 28 10.31 -4.44 -4.07
CA TYR A 28 10.05 -3.37 -3.11
C TYR A 28 10.46 -3.74 -1.70
N TRP A 29 10.15 -4.95 -1.26
CA TRP A 29 10.54 -5.40 0.08
C TRP A 29 12.05 -5.39 0.27
N ARG A 30 12.84 -5.89 -0.69
CA ARG A 30 14.31 -5.84 -0.63
C ARG A 30 14.84 -4.41 -0.56
N GLU A 31 14.23 -3.50 -1.31
CA GLU A 31 14.58 -2.08 -1.27
C GLU A 31 14.29 -1.46 0.11
N LEU A 32 13.13 -1.74 0.67
CA LEU A 32 12.75 -1.30 2.01
C LEU A 32 13.70 -1.84 3.08
N GLU A 33 14.04 -3.14 3.03
CA GLU A 33 15.00 -3.77 3.94
C GLU A 33 16.39 -3.13 3.85
N ARG A 34 16.83 -2.81 2.65
CA ARG A 34 18.14 -2.19 2.42
C ARG A 34 18.21 -0.75 2.91
N THR A 35 17.10 -0.04 2.88
CA THR A 35 17.06 1.40 3.13
C THR A 35 16.55 1.79 4.51
N GLN A 36 15.92 0.90 5.26
CA GLN A 36 15.23 1.23 6.52
C GLN A 36 16.11 1.80 7.64
N TYR A 37 17.42 1.55 7.60
CA TYR A 37 18.38 2.03 8.60
C TYR A 37 19.41 3.03 8.02
N LEU A 38 19.08 3.66 6.90
CA LEU A 38 19.88 4.77 6.38
C LEU A 38 19.84 5.96 7.37
N PRO A 39 20.84 6.84 7.37
CA PRO A 39 20.83 8.06 8.15
C PRO A 39 19.54 8.86 7.93
N GLU A 40 19.07 9.54 8.96
CA GLU A 40 17.80 10.30 8.94
C GLU A 40 17.76 11.31 7.78
N GLU A 41 18.85 12.03 7.56
CA GLU A 41 18.95 13.03 6.51
C GLU A 41 18.74 12.41 5.11
N VAL A 42 19.29 11.21 4.90
CA VAL A 42 19.11 10.47 3.65
C VAL A 42 17.67 10.00 3.46
N LEU A 43 17.03 9.54 4.54
CA LEU A 43 15.62 9.13 4.51
C LEU A 43 14.70 10.34 4.27
N MET A 44 14.95 11.46 4.92
CA MET A 44 14.21 12.71 4.74
C MET A 44 14.35 13.25 3.32
N GLN A 45 15.55 13.22 2.76
CA GLN A 45 15.78 13.59 1.36
C GLN A 45 14.99 12.70 0.40
N LYS A 46 15.08 11.38 0.55
CA LYS A 46 14.31 10.42 -0.26
C LYS A 46 12.80 10.63 -0.15
N GLN A 47 12.30 10.90 1.06
CA GLN A 47 10.90 11.21 1.28
C GLN A 47 10.50 12.47 0.53
N TRP A 48 11.33 13.53 0.61
CA TRP A 48 11.05 14.80 -0.04
C TRP A 48 11.07 14.70 -1.57
N GLU A 49 11.99 13.93 -2.12
CA GLU A 49 12.02 13.62 -3.56
C GLU A 49 10.69 12.97 -4.01
N ARG A 50 10.17 11.99 -3.24
CA ARG A 50 8.89 11.34 -3.51
C ARG A 50 7.69 12.28 -3.35
N VAL A 51 7.72 13.17 -2.35
CA VAL A 51 6.69 14.21 -2.22
C VAL A 51 6.65 15.09 -3.45
N ASN A 52 7.79 15.57 -3.92
CA ASN A 52 7.86 16.40 -5.12
C ASN A 52 7.37 15.65 -6.39
N GLU A 53 7.73 14.39 -6.54
CA GLU A 53 7.22 13.54 -7.63
C GLU A 53 5.70 13.45 -7.63
N ILE A 54 5.08 13.15 -6.47
CA ILE A 54 3.62 13.00 -6.38
C ILE A 54 2.88 14.34 -6.56
N LEU A 55 3.44 15.45 -6.08
CA LEU A 55 2.85 16.78 -6.27
C LEU A 55 2.82 17.16 -7.76
N ARG A 56 3.94 16.97 -8.46
CA ARG A 56 4.01 17.21 -9.93
C ARG A 56 3.07 16.27 -10.69
N PHE A 57 3.03 15.01 -10.32
CA PHE A 57 2.12 14.05 -10.93
C PHE A 57 0.66 14.46 -10.70
N ALA A 58 0.26 14.79 -9.48
CA ALA A 58 -1.08 15.21 -9.13
C ALA A 58 -1.50 16.47 -9.91
N TYR A 59 -0.65 17.47 -9.97
CA TYR A 59 -0.90 18.69 -10.70
C TYR A 59 -1.06 18.47 -12.22
N ASN A 60 -0.17 17.68 -12.83
CA ASN A 60 -0.12 17.50 -14.27
C ASN A 60 -1.14 16.47 -14.79
N LYS A 61 -1.47 15.46 -13.99
CA LYS A 61 -2.27 14.32 -14.42
C LYS A 61 -3.67 14.27 -13.80
N ASN A 62 -4.00 15.17 -12.87
CA ASN A 62 -5.29 15.14 -12.19
C ASN A 62 -5.92 16.52 -12.10
N SER A 63 -7.06 16.70 -12.75
CA SER A 63 -7.75 18.00 -12.79
C SER A 63 -8.22 18.46 -11.42
N PHE A 64 -8.74 17.54 -10.59
CA PHE A 64 -9.21 17.86 -9.26
C PHE A 64 -8.08 18.46 -8.39
N TYR A 65 -6.90 17.84 -8.40
CA TYR A 65 -5.76 18.38 -7.65
C TYR A 65 -5.21 19.66 -8.29
N LYS A 66 -5.13 19.72 -9.61
CA LYS A 66 -4.70 20.94 -10.31
C LYS A 66 -5.54 22.14 -9.89
N ASP A 67 -6.86 22.01 -9.90
CA ASP A 67 -7.78 23.08 -9.51
C ASP A 67 -7.58 23.53 -8.04
N ARG A 68 -7.25 22.58 -7.16
CA ARG A 68 -6.95 22.89 -5.74
C ARG A 68 -5.66 23.71 -5.58
N PHE A 69 -4.63 23.40 -6.35
CA PHE A 69 -3.37 24.15 -6.36
C PHE A 69 -3.59 25.56 -6.95
N ASP A 70 -4.26 25.64 -8.07
CA ASP A 70 -4.52 26.89 -8.78
C ASP A 70 -5.37 27.85 -7.93
N LYS A 71 -6.35 27.35 -7.16
CA LYS A 71 -7.19 28.15 -6.25
C LYS A 71 -6.39 28.89 -5.17
N VAL A 72 -5.28 28.35 -4.75
CA VAL A 72 -4.40 28.99 -3.74
C VAL A 72 -3.17 29.65 -4.38
N GLY A 73 -3.08 29.64 -5.72
CA GLY A 73 -1.98 30.26 -6.47
C GLY A 73 -0.63 29.59 -6.28
N ILE A 74 -0.60 28.32 -5.88
CA ILE A 74 0.62 27.55 -5.61
C ILE A 74 0.82 26.52 -6.72
N LYS A 75 2.04 26.39 -7.24
CA LYS A 75 2.45 25.33 -8.16
C LYS A 75 3.37 24.33 -7.45
N PRO A 76 3.51 23.11 -7.97
CA PRO A 76 4.43 22.12 -7.39
C PRO A 76 5.88 22.64 -7.23
N GLU A 77 6.31 23.53 -8.13
CA GLU A 77 7.66 24.12 -8.12
C GLU A 77 7.87 25.12 -6.98
N ASP A 78 6.79 25.68 -6.42
CA ASP A 78 6.82 26.62 -5.32
C ASP A 78 6.98 25.91 -3.97
N ILE A 79 6.70 24.60 -3.92
CA ILE A 79 6.75 23.80 -2.71
C ILE A 79 8.17 23.24 -2.52
N LYS A 80 8.98 23.96 -1.76
CA LYS A 80 10.39 23.63 -1.48
C LYS A 80 10.61 23.13 -0.06
N THR A 81 9.69 23.45 0.83
CA THR A 81 9.78 23.15 2.26
C THR A 81 8.48 22.50 2.75
N LYS A 82 8.54 21.92 3.95
CA LYS A 82 7.35 21.43 4.64
C LYS A 82 6.32 22.53 4.89
N ASP A 83 6.79 23.74 5.18
CA ASP A 83 5.93 24.91 5.43
C ASP A 83 5.20 25.35 4.17
N ASP A 84 5.86 25.25 2.99
CA ASP A 84 5.18 25.49 1.72
C ASP A 84 4.11 24.43 1.45
N PHE A 85 4.41 23.16 1.73
CA PHE A 85 3.44 22.08 1.61
C PHE A 85 2.22 22.29 2.51
N MET A 86 2.40 22.81 3.71
CA MET A 86 1.32 23.10 4.66
C MET A 86 0.37 24.22 4.20
N LYS A 87 0.74 25.01 3.19
CA LYS A 87 -0.14 26.02 2.57
C LYS A 87 -1.18 25.43 1.64
N LEU A 88 -1.01 24.16 1.24
CA LEU A 88 -2.01 23.47 0.41
C LEU A 88 -3.28 23.23 1.23
N PRO A 89 -4.47 23.34 0.59
CA PRO A 89 -5.74 23.12 1.28
C PRO A 89 -5.85 21.67 1.76
N VAL A 90 -6.32 21.48 2.98
CA VAL A 90 -6.60 20.14 3.53
C VAL A 90 -7.71 19.47 2.72
N LEU A 91 -7.52 18.19 2.40
CA LEU A 91 -8.50 17.37 1.72
C LEU A 91 -9.36 16.62 2.73
N THR A 92 -10.66 16.86 2.72
CA THR A 92 -11.61 16.20 3.63
C THR A 92 -12.15 14.89 3.04
N LYS A 93 -12.61 14.00 3.92
CA LYS A 93 -13.27 12.75 3.48
C LYS A 93 -14.53 13.02 2.65
N GLU A 94 -15.24 14.08 2.93
CA GLU A 94 -16.44 14.45 2.18
C GLU A 94 -16.09 14.91 0.77
N GLU A 95 -15.09 15.76 0.62
CA GLU A 95 -14.60 16.16 -0.72
C GLU A 95 -14.15 14.94 -1.55
N ILE A 96 -13.48 13.95 -0.94
CA ILE A 96 -13.09 12.72 -1.64
C ILE A 96 -14.32 11.97 -2.12
N ARG A 97 -15.35 11.79 -1.29
CA ARG A 97 -16.59 11.09 -1.68
C ARG A 97 -17.30 11.76 -2.85
N GLN A 98 -17.40 13.07 -2.80
CA GLN A 98 -18.07 13.87 -3.84
C GLN A 98 -17.29 13.91 -5.15
N ASN A 99 -15.97 13.70 -5.10
CA ASN A 99 -15.08 13.86 -6.25
C ASN A 99 -14.33 12.59 -6.65
N THR A 100 -14.74 11.42 -6.18
CA THR A 100 -14.02 10.14 -6.42
C THR A 100 -13.66 9.92 -7.89
N GLN A 101 -14.56 10.24 -8.83
CA GLN A 101 -14.30 10.09 -10.27
C GLN A 101 -13.34 11.16 -10.81
N ALA A 102 -13.47 12.40 -10.38
CA ALA A 102 -12.59 13.51 -10.77
C ALA A 102 -11.16 13.32 -10.23
N MET A 103 -11.00 12.53 -9.16
CA MET A 103 -9.70 12.20 -8.57
C MET A 103 -8.97 11.08 -9.31
N ILE A 104 -9.55 10.48 -10.35
CA ILE A 104 -8.83 9.50 -11.17
C ILE A 104 -7.92 10.24 -12.13
N SER A 105 -6.64 9.98 -12.05
CA SER A 105 -5.64 10.65 -12.87
C SER A 105 -5.71 10.24 -14.34
N LYS A 106 -5.39 11.15 -15.23
CA LYS A 106 -5.35 10.90 -16.68
C LYS A 106 -4.42 9.74 -17.01
N GLY A 107 -4.85 8.86 -17.89
CA GLY A 107 -4.11 7.67 -18.30
C GLY A 107 -4.44 6.40 -17.51
N PHE A 108 -5.32 6.50 -16.50
CA PHE A 108 -5.80 5.32 -15.76
C PHE A 108 -7.28 5.04 -16.09
N ASP A 109 -7.58 3.77 -16.37
CA ASP A 109 -8.94 3.26 -16.48
C ASP A 109 -9.36 2.61 -15.17
N THR A 110 -10.52 2.98 -14.65
CA THR A 110 -11.09 2.39 -13.41
C THR A 110 -11.20 0.87 -13.45
N LYS A 111 -11.38 0.30 -14.65
CA LYS A 111 -11.44 -1.16 -14.85
C LYS A 111 -10.12 -1.85 -14.59
N SER A 112 -8.99 -1.14 -14.74
CA SER A 112 -7.64 -1.64 -14.47
C SER A 112 -7.16 -1.35 -13.06
N LEU A 113 -7.94 -0.58 -12.27
CA LEU A 113 -7.60 -0.21 -10.91
C LEU A 113 -8.26 -1.14 -9.88
N LEU A 114 -7.58 -1.36 -8.78
CA LEU A 114 -8.12 -2.06 -7.64
C LEU A 114 -8.99 -1.10 -6.82
N LYS A 115 -10.24 -1.50 -6.58
CA LYS A 115 -11.14 -0.76 -5.70
C LYS A 115 -10.80 -1.05 -4.24
N PHE A 116 -10.50 -0.01 -3.49
CA PHE A 116 -10.18 -0.10 -2.08
C PHE A 116 -11.23 0.63 -1.24
N LYS A 117 -11.70 -0.01 -0.17
CA LYS A 117 -12.61 0.59 0.79
C LYS A 117 -11.91 0.79 2.12
N ALA A 118 -11.86 2.03 2.59
CA ALA A 118 -11.44 2.32 3.95
C ALA A 118 -12.64 2.13 4.88
N GLY A 119 -12.45 1.36 5.97
CA GLY A 119 -13.45 1.23 7.02
C GLY A 119 -13.74 2.59 7.65
N GLY A 120 -14.98 2.88 7.96
CA GLY A 120 -15.38 4.09 8.66
C GLY A 120 -16.05 3.74 9.98
N SER A 121 -15.45 4.10 11.11
CA SER A 121 -16.09 4.03 12.44
C SER A 121 -17.39 4.84 12.51
N THR A 122 -17.59 5.77 11.58
CA THR A 122 -18.80 6.63 11.44
C THR A 122 -19.82 6.06 10.45
N GLY A 123 -19.71 4.79 10.03
CA GLY A 123 -20.67 4.12 9.12
C GLY A 123 -20.55 4.49 7.64
N LYS A 124 -19.80 5.53 7.28
CA LYS A 124 -19.60 5.95 5.89
C LYS A 124 -18.20 5.52 5.41
N SER A 125 -18.12 4.44 4.63
CA SER A 125 -16.86 3.99 4.03
C SER A 125 -16.39 4.96 2.93
N LEU A 126 -15.06 5.06 2.78
CA LEU A 126 -14.42 5.80 1.71
C LEU A 126 -13.98 4.82 0.61
N GLU A 127 -14.41 5.04 -0.62
CA GLU A 127 -13.95 4.26 -1.78
C GLU A 127 -12.81 4.99 -2.48
N LEU A 128 -11.74 4.26 -2.73
CA LEU A 128 -10.55 4.75 -3.41
C LEU A 128 -10.13 3.75 -4.48
N TYR A 129 -9.42 4.23 -5.49
CA TYR A 129 -8.82 3.41 -6.52
C TYR A 129 -7.31 3.44 -6.40
N ILE A 130 -6.68 2.27 -6.45
CA ILE A 130 -5.23 2.13 -6.40
C ILE A 130 -4.73 1.24 -7.53
N THR A 131 -3.50 1.46 -7.96
CA THR A 131 -2.84 0.56 -8.92
C THR A 131 -2.43 -0.74 -8.24
N GLU A 132 -2.25 -1.80 -9.02
CA GLU A 132 -1.66 -3.05 -8.53
C GLU A 132 -0.27 -2.82 -7.92
N GLU A 133 0.53 -1.96 -8.54
CA GLU A 133 1.83 -1.56 -8.02
C GLU A 133 1.73 -0.94 -6.62
N CYS A 134 0.80 -0.02 -6.40
CA CYS A 134 0.55 0.56 -5.08
C CYS A 134 0.16 -0.51 -4.04
N SER A 135 -0.69 -1.47 -4.43
CA SER A 135 -1.07 -2.60 -3.58
C SER A 135 0.13 -3.47 -3.22
N GLU A 136 0.98 -3.78 -4.18
CA GLU A 136 2.20 -4.57 -3.97
C GLU A 136 3.21 -3.85 -3.04
N MET A 137 3.38 -2.54 -3.20
CA MET A 137 4.23 -1.74 -2.31
C MET A 137 3.69 -1.72 -0.88
N ARG A 138 2.38 -1.57 -0.68
CA ARG A 138 1.75 -1.65 0.64
C ARG A 138 1.98 -3.02 1.29
N ASN A 139 1.85 -4.10 0.53
CA ASN A 139 2.15 -5.46 1.01
C ASN A 139 3.62 -5.62 1.40
N ALA A 140 4.54 -5.00 0.66
CA ALA A 140 5.96 -5.00 1.01
C ALA A 140 6.23 -4.22 2.32
N CYS A 141 5.58 -3.07 2.50
CA CYS A 141 5.65 -2.30 3.75
C CYS A 141 5.11 -3.11 4.95
N ALA A 142 3.97 -3.78 4.80
CA ALA A 142 3.40 -4.61 5.86
C ALA A 142 4.39 -5.70 6.31
N ARG A 143 5.00 -6.41 5.34
CA ARG A 143 6.02 -7.41 5.64
C ARG A 143 7.23 -6.87 6.41
N ARG A 144 7.70 -5.68 6.07
CA ARG A 144 8.78 -5.03 6.82
C ARG A 144 8.36 -4.76 8.25
N HIS A 145 7.12 -4.27 8.47
CA HIS A 145 6.61 -4.02 9.81
C HIS A 145 6.46 -5.31 10.64
N ASP A 146 5.95 -6.37 10.01
CA ASP A 146 5.82 -7.67 10.67
C ASP A 146 7.20 -8.20 11.11
N ARG A 147 8.25 -7.99 10.30
CA ARG A 147 9.62 -8.35 10.66
C ARG A 147 10.17 -7.53 11.83
N TRP A 148 9.81 -6.27 11.96
CA TRP A 148 10.18 -5.49 13.15
C TRP A 148 9.58 -6.06 14.44
N ALA A 149 8.42 -6.71 14.34
CA ALA A 149 7.81 -7.47 15.44
C ALA A 149 8.39 -8.89 15.63
N GLY A 150 9.42 -9.26 14.86
CA GLY A 150 10.08 -10.56 14.94
C GLY A 150 9.48 -11.66 14.07
N TRP A 151 8.43 -11.39 13.30
CA TRP A 151 7.87 -12.37 12.37
C TRP A 151 8.73 -12.54 11.12
N GLU A 152 8.89 -13.77 10.66
CA GLU A 152 9.58 -14.07 9.40
C GLU A 152 8.64 -14.69 8.36
N VAL A 153 8.92 -14.41 7.08
CA VAL A 153 8.15 -14.94 5.95
C VAL A 153 8.06 -16.47 6.01
N GLY A 154 6.84 -16.98 5.91
CA GLY A 154 6.54 -18.41 6.00
C GLY A 154 6.15 -18.89 7.39
N GLU A 155 6.28 -18.06 8.40
CA GLU A 155 5.75 -18.34 9.73
C GLU A 155 4.23 -18.13 9.77
N PRO A 156 3.48 -18.87 10.61
CA PRO A 156 2.05 -18.61 10.76
C PRO A 156 1.79 -17.29 11.46
N ILE A 157 0.65 -16.71 11.14
CA ILE A 157 0.12 -15.54 11.82
C ILE A 157 -1.14 -15.93 12.58
N GLY A 158 -1.15 -15.67 13.87
CA GLY A 158 -2.39 -15.68 14.64
C GLY A 158 -3.17 -14.39 14.36
N ALA A 159 -4.37 -14.51 13.82
CA ALA A 159 -5.22 -13.37 13.52
C ALA A 159 -6.48 -13.40 14.39
N ILE A 160 -6.65 -12.35 15.19
CA ILE A 160 -7.89 -12.09 15.93
C ILE A 160 -8.68 -11.10 15.08
N TRP A 161 -9.66 -11.61 14.31
CA TRP A 161 -10.39 -10.80 13.36
C TRP A 161 -11.87 -11.17 13.38
N GLY A 162 -12.75 -10.21 13.57
CA GLY A 162 -14.18 -10.45 13.77
C GLY A 162 -14.94 -11.04 12.58
N ASN A 163 -14.40 -11.03 11.37
CA ASN A 163 -15.02 -11.64 10.19
C ASN A 163 -13.97 -12.02 9.13
N PRO A 164 -13.26 -13.13 9.30
CA PRO A 164 -12.23 -13.55 8.38
C PRO A 164 -12.85 -13.99 7.05
N VAL A 165 -12.36 -13.43 5.94
CA VAL A 165 -12.67 -13.93 4.60
C VAL A 165 -11.86 -15.20 4.36
N LEU A 166 -12.46 -16.36 4.66
CA LEU A 166 -11.82 -17.65 4.43
C LEU A 166 -11.85 -18.03 2.94
N PRO A 167 -10.78 -18.65 2.41
CA PRO A 167 -10.76 -19.11 1.05
C PRO A 167 -11.81 -20.21 0.83
N LYS A 168 -12.64 -20.05 -0.21
CA LYS A 168 -13.75 -20.96 -0.49
C LYS A 168 -13.33 -22.17 -1.30
N ASP A 169 -12.40 -22.01 -2.24
CA ASP A 169 -11.96 -23.06 -3.15
C ASP A 169 -10.70 -23.79 -2.65
N LEU A 170 -10.52 -25.03 -3.09
CA LEU A 170 -9.41 -25.90 -2.69
C LEU A 170 -8.04 -25.31 -3.08
N LYS A 171 -7.96 -24.64 -4.23
CA LYS A 171 -6.72 -24.06 -4.74
C LYS A 171 -6.26 -22.90 -3.86
N SER A 172 -7.18 -22.03 -3.47
CA SER A 172 -6.89 -20.93 -2.55
C SER A 172 -6.51 -21.44 -1.15
N LYS A 173 -7.22 -22.46 -0.63
CA LYS A 173 -6.87 -23.11 0.64
C LYS A 173 -5.46 -23.70 0.62
N LEU A 174 -5.09 -24.38 -0.46
CA LEU A 174 -3.76 -24.96 -0.60
C LEU A 174 -2.68 -23.88 -0.73
N ARG A 175 -2.94 -22.85 -1.53
CA ARG A 175 -2.04 -21.72 -1.68
C ARG A 175 -1.77 -21.03 -0.34
N ASP A 176 -2.81 -20.72 0.43
CA ASP A 176 -2.69 -20.02 1.70
C ASP A 176 -1.95 -20.89 2.73
N ARG A 177 -2.23 -22.19 2.75
CA ARG A 177 -1.49 -23.13 3.60
C ARG A 177 0.01 -23.25 3.22
N LEU A 178 0.34 -23.11 1.94
CA LEU A 178 1.72 -23.17 1.45
C LEU A 178 2.49 -21.89 1.66
N LEU A 179 1.84 -20.73 1.46
CA LEU A 179 2.50 -19.42 1.53
C LEU A 179 2.52 -18.85 2.95
N GLN A 180 1.34 -18.68 3.55
CA GLN A 180 1.20 -18.00 4.83
C GLN A 180 0.00 -18.56 5.59
N PRO A 181 0.22 -19.51 6.50
CA PRO A 181 -0.86 -20.07 7.27
C PRO A 181 -1.37 -19.06 8.30
N PHE A 182 -2.61 -18.62 8.11
CA PHE A 182 -3.34 -17.88 9.12
C PHE A 182 -4.06 -18.84 10.08
N ILE A 183 -3.92 -18.57 11.37
CA ILE A 183 -4.69 -19.20 12.43
C ILE A 183 -5.68 -18.14 12.90
N PHE A 184 -6.93 -18.26 12.47
CA PHE A 184 -7.97 -17.35 12.91
C PHE A 184 -8.53 -17.80 14.26
N LEU A 185 -8.57 -16.89 15.20
CA LEU A 185 -9.29 -17.06 16.44
C LEU A 185 -10.64 -16.34 16.29
N ASP A 186 -11.71 -17.11 16.38
CA ASP A 186 -13.06 -16.58 16.41
C ASP A 186 -13.28 -15.86 17.75
N THR A 187 -13.75 -14.64 17.69
CA THR A 187 -13.98 -13.79 18.87
C THR A 187 -15.47 -13.61 19.16
N MET A 188 -16.34 -14.38 18.50
CA MET A 188 -17.78 -14.37 18.76
C MET A 188 -18.18 -15.52 19.65
#